data_000b2fbb17a645767a82cd55c4898667
#
_entry.id   000b2fbb17a645767a82cd55c4898667
#
_cell.length_a   1.000
_cell.length_b   1.000
_cell.length_c   1.000
_cell.angle_alpha   90.00
_cell.angle_beta   90.00
_cell.angle_gamma   90.00
#
_symmetry.space_group_name_H-M   'P 1'
#
loop_
_entity.id
_entity.type
_entity.pdbx_description
1 polymer ?
#
loop_
_entity_poly.entity_id
_entity_poly.type
_entity_poly.pdbx_seq_one_letter_code
_entity_poly.pdbx_strand_id
1 'polypeptide(L)'
;MAAEGPLTGRLALVSGASRGLGRATAVELAAAGAYVVCTARSTRTGATQTDVDDLTLEGTLDAVRAAGGDGEWHRCDHTEPDQVEALLRGVLDRHGRVDVLVNNAWGGHDHHEEADGEEVWDEPMEQFRAMLLGGAYSDYVTTLLTLRLAMGPARSGLVLTTTWHTPEPPAWVPYESSKAAKNRLVYALGYHLQDKGIGVVAVAPGWMRTELMEAHVAPEVLAGKTESPHLAGRVMAALAADPEVMRWTGQVVDVGELADHYEIDDLDGTRPHGNAGRYRPSPVPPPLPGEGG
;
A
#
# COMPACT_ATOMS: atom_id res chain seq x y z
N MET A 1 -16.01 20.38 -8.67
CA MET A 1 -16.74 19.34 -7.91
C MET A 1 -15.87 18.12 -7.96
N ALA A 2 -15.68 17.43 -6.85
CA ALA A 2 -14.94 16.17 -6.84
C ALA A 2 -15.60 15.16 -7.79
N ALA A 3 -14.82 14.26 -8.38
CA ALA A 3 -15.30 13.23 -9.29
C ALA A 3 -16.36 12.37 -8.58
N GLU A 4 -17.50 12.17 -9.19
CA GLU A 4 -18.47 11.16 -8.74
C GLU A 4 -18.01 9.79 -9.23
N GLY A 5 -17.92 8.83 -8.33
CA GLY A 5 -17.43 7.50 -8.64
C GLY A 5 -17.84 6.46 -7.59
N PRO A 6 -17.41 5.21 -7.75
CA PRO A 6 -17.81 4.10 -6.89
C PRO A 6 -17.38 4.27 -5.42
N LEU A 7 -16.42 5.17 -5.16
CA LEU A 7 -15.93 5.47 -3.81
C LEU A 7 -16.44 6.80 -3.23
N THR A 8 -17.43 7.43 -3.89
CA THR A 8 -18.02 8.68 -3.39
C THR A 8 -18.52 8.53 -1.95
N GLY A 9 -18.12 9.47 -1.07
CA GLY A 9 -18.44 9.46 0.36
C GLY A 9 -17.56 8.53 1.20
N ARG A 10 -16.55 7.88 0.64
CA ARG A 10 -15.54 7.11 1.37
C ARG A 10 -14.26 7.92 1.60
N LEU A 11 -13.60 7.66 2.72
CA LEU A 11 -12.30 8.22 3.06
C LEU A 11 -11.22 7.14 2.99
N ALA A 12 -10.16 7.41 2.23
CA ALA A 12 -9.00 6.55 2.11
C ALA A 12 -7.76 7.22 2.71
N LEU A 13 -7.06 6.53 3.61
CA LEU A 13 -5.77 6.96 4.14
C LEU A 13 -4.66 6.15 3.47
N VAL A 14 -3.68 6.83 2.85
CA VAL A 14 -2.57 6.21 2.12
C VAL A 14 -1.26 6.57 2.79
N SER A 15 -0.54 5.58 3.32
CA SER A 15 0.81 5.76 3.87
C SER A 15 1.87 5.67 2.77
N GLY A 16 2.98 6.40 2.93
CA GLY A 16 4.03 6.44 1.92
C GLY A 16 3.58 7.05 0.58
N ALA A 17 2.66 8.03 0.65
CA ALA A 17 1.99 8.60 -0.52
C ALA A 17 2.78 9.69 -1.25
N SER A 18 4.02 9.99 -0.89
CA SER A 18 4.78 11.08 -1.52
C SER A 18 5.28 10.78 -2.93
N ARG A 19 5.35 9.51 -3.34
CA ARG A 19 5.87 9.05 -4.64
C ARG A 19 5.45 7.62 -4.96
N GLY A 20 5.80 7.17 -6.16
CA GLY A 20 5.66 5.79 -6.63
C GLY A 20 4.26 5.24 -6.47
N LEU A 21 4.17 4.00 -5.98
CA LEU A 21 2.89 3.31 -5.83
C LEU A 21 1.92 4.04 -4.89
N GLY A 22 2.40 4.60 -3.78
CA GLY A 22 1.54 5.32 -2.84
C GLY A 22 0.92 6.57 -3.45
N ARG A 23 1.70 7.36 -4.24
CA ARG A 23 1.21 8.50 -5.00
C ARG A 23 0.17 8.07 -6.05
N ALA A 24 0.50 7.08 -6.86
CA ALA A 24 -0.41 6.56 -7.88
C ALA A 24 -1.71 6.03 -7.26
N THR A 25 -1.63 5.27 -6.15
CA THR A 25 -2.80 4.76 -5.44
C THR A 25 -3.68 5.90 -4.91
N ALA A 26 -3.10 6.95 -4.33
CA ALA A 26 -3.86 8.11 -3.88
C ALA A 26 -4.61 8.80 -5.04
N VAL A 27 -3.96 8.95 -6.19
CA VAL A 27 -4.57 9.53 -7.40
C VAL A 27 -5.73 8.66 -7.90
N GLU A 28 -5.55 7.33 -8.01
CA GLU A 28 -6.59 6.44 -8.53
C GLU A 28 -7.79 6.27 -7.58
N LEU A 29 -7.55 6.23 -6.26
CA LEU A 29 -8.63 6.23 -5.27
C LEU A 29 -9.44 7.53 -5.34
N ALA A 30 -8.77 8.66 -5.49
CA ALA A 30 -9.42 9.96 -5.62
C ALA A 30 -10.18 10.09 -6.94
N ALA A 31 -9.64 9.61 -8.06
CA ALA A 31 -10.31 9.53 -9.35
C ALA A 31 -11.57 8.64 -9.30
N ALA A 32 -11.57 7.62 -8.43
CA ALA A 32 -12.74 6.79 -8.15
C ALA A 32 -13.76 7.44 -7.19
N GLY A 33 -13.52 8.67 -6.71
CA GLY A 33 -14.43 9.46 -5.87
C GLY A 33 -14.16 9.42 -4.37
N ALA A 34 -13.09 8.77 -3.90
CA ALA A 34 -12.72 8.80 -2.49
C ALA A 34 -12.12 10.17 -2.10
N TYR A 35 -12.39 10.63 -0.86
CA TYR A 35 -11.57 11.65 -0.24
C TYR A 35 -10.27 11.01 0.26
N VAL A 36 -9.10 11.50 -0.17
CA VAL A 36 -7.82 10.86 0.16
C VAL A 36 -7.02 11.66 1.19
N VAL A 37 -6.50 10.96 2.19
CA VAL A 37 -5.55 11.48 3.18
C VAL A 37 -4.17 10.91 2.83
N CYS A 38 -3.33 11.73 2.23
CA CYS A 38 -1.97 11.37 1.82
C CYS A 38 -1.00 11.56 2.97
N THR A 39 -0.23 10.53 3.33
CA THR A 39 0.71 10.62 4.45
C THR A 39 2.09 10.08 4.10
N ALA A 40 3.14 10.77 4.51
CA ALA A 40 4.54 10.37 4.36
C ALA A 40 5.45 11.29 5.18
N ARG A 41 6.76 11.06 5.11
CA ARG A 41 7.78 11.95 5.73
C ARG A 41 8.18 13.13 4.83
N SER A 42 8.09 12.96 3.49
CA SER A 42 8.61 13.89 2.49
C SER A 42 7.61 15.00 2.17
N THR A 43 8.03 16.25 2.35
CA THR A 43 7.30 17.48 2.01
C THR A 43 8.20 18.44 1.26
N ARG A 44 7.66 19.48 0.58
CA ARG A 44 8.45 20.50 -0.12
C ARG A 44 9.40 21.29 0.80
N THR A 45 9.07 21.39 2.08
CA THR A 45 9.88 22.11 3.09
C THR A 45 10.61 21.19 4.04
N GLY A 46 10.35 19.89 4.01
CA GLY A 46 10.98 18.87 4.83
C GLY A 46 12.06 18.08 4.07
N ALA A 47 12.74 17.18 4.79
CA ALA A 47 13.68 16.28 4.16
C ALA A 47 12.96 15.35 3.16
N THR A 48 13.46 15.27 1.96
CA THR A 48 13.11 14.24 0.97
C THR A 48 14.20 13.18 0.97
N GLN A 49 13.82 11.94 0.66
CA GLN A 49 14.77 10.83 0.55
C GLN A 49 15.10 10.53 -0.91
N THR A 50 15.12 11.55 -1.76
CA THR A 50 15.35 11.43 -3.19
C THR A 50 15.86 12.75 -3.75
N ASP A 51 16.64 12.65 -4.81
CA ASP A 51 17.14 13.73 -5.65
C ASP A 51 16.18 14.13 -6.79
N VAL A 52 15.09 13.38 -6.96
CA VAL A 52 14.05 13.70 -7.95
C VAL A 52 13.08 14.74 -7.37
N ASP A 53 12.86 15.80 -8.14
CA ASP A 53 12.02 16.94 -7.74
C ASP A 53 10.54 16.55 -7.54
N ASP A 54 9.89 17.26 -6.62
CA ASP A 54 8.44 17.20 -6.33
C ASP A 54 7.87 15.81 -5.96
N LEU A 55 8.73 14.88 -5.54
CA LEU A 55 8.28 13.63 -4.92
C LEU A 55 7.91 13.86 -3.44
N THR A 56 6.86 14.66 -3.25
CA THR A 56 6.39 15.21 -1.98
C THR A 56 4.89 14.98 -1.81
N LEU A 57 4.41 15.16 -0.57
CA LEU A 57 2.98 15.07 -0.27
C LEU A 57 2.17 16.16 -0.98
N GLU A 58 2.73 17.38 -1.07
CA GLU A 58 2.10 18.49 -1.79
C GLU A 58 1.98 18.18 -3.29
N GLY A 59 3.05 17.65 -3.92
CA GLY A 59 3.03 17.23 -5.32
C GLY A 59 2.01 16.10 -5.58
N THR A 60 1.85 15.19 -4.62
CA THR A 60 0.81 14.15 -4.69
C THR A 60 -0.59 14.76 -4.62
N LEU A 61 -0.83 15.69 -3.71
CA LEU A 61 -2.14 16.33 -3.61
C LEU A 61 -2.47 17.17 -4.87
N ASP A 62 -1.47 17.81 -5.46
CA ASP A 62 -1.64 18.49 -6.75
C ASP A 62 -2.04 17.51 -7.86
N ALA A 63 -1.42 16.31 -7.92
CA ALA A 63 -1.79 15.25 -8.86
C ALA A 63 -3.20 14.71 -8.62
N VAL A 64 -3.60 14.52 -7.35
CA VAL A 64 -4.97 14.13 -6.95
C VAL A 64 -5.99 15.12 -7.48
N ARG A 65 -5.73 16.41 -7.30
CA ARG A 65 -6.62 17.49 -7.79
C ARG A 65 -6.66 17.56 -9.31
N ALA A 66 -5.51 17.37 -9.96
CA ALA A 66 -5.44 17.32 -11.43
C ALA A 66 -6.23 16.16 -12.03
N ALA A 67 -6.37 15.05 -11.30
CA ALA A 67 -7.21 13.91 -11.65
C ALA A 67 -8.71 14.13 -11.34
N GLY A 68 -9.10 15.31 -10.84
CA GLY A 68 -10.48 15.66 -10.50
C GLY A 68 -10.92 15.18 -9.11
N GLY A 69 -10.02 14.63 -8.31
CA GLY A 69 -10.28 14.19 -6.94
C GLY A 69 -10.09 15.28 -5.89
N ASP A 70 -10.25 14.93 -4.63
CA ASP A 70 -10.01 15.81 -3.49
C ASP A 70 -9.36 15.07 -2.33
N GLY A 71 -8.69 15.82 -1.46
CA GLY A 71 -7.98 15.23 -0.33
C GLY A 71 -7.19 16.25 0.48
N GLU A 72 -6.46 15.74 1.43
CA GLU A 72 -5.51 16.47 2.27
C GLU A 72 -4.22 15.68 2.44
N TRP A 73 -3.17 16.34 2.91
CA TRP A 73 -1.93 15.66 3.24
C TRP A 73 -1.47 15.98 4.66
N HIS A 74 -0.77 15.02 5.28
CA HIS A 74 -0.17 15.17 6.61
C HIS A 74 1.20 14.52 6.65
N ARG A 75 2.18 15.25 7.16
CA ARG A 75 3.48 14.66 7.46
C ARG A 75 3.36 13.70 8.63
N CYS A 76 3.76 12.45 8.42
CA CYS A 76 3.72 11.41 9.45
C CYS A 76 4.84 10.40 9.21
N ASP A 77 5.58 10.07 10.25
CA ASP A 77 6.43 8.89 10.29
C ASP A 77 5.62 7.73 10.88
N HIS A 78 5.32 6.74 10.05
CA HIS A 78 4.50 5.60 10.43
C HIS A 78 5.24 4.59 11.34
N THR A 79 6.52 4.79 11.59
CA THR A 79 7.27 4.03 12.60
C THR A 79 7.07 4.58 14.02
N GLU A 80 6.46 5.76 14.15
CA GLU A 80 6.23 6.47 15.40
C GLU A 80 4.74 6.40 15.82
N PRO A 81 4.37 5.52 16.75
CA PRO A 81 2.96 5.31 17.13
C PRO A 81 2.22 6.57 17.54
N ASP A 82 2.87 7.48 18.26
CA ASP A 82 2.26 8.74 18.73
C ASP A 82 1.90 9.68 17.56
N GLN A 83 2.74 9.71 16.50
CA GLN A 83 2.43 10.48 15.29
C GLN A 83 1.25 9.88 14.54
N VAL A 84 1.20 8.55 14.42
CA VAL A 84 0.09 7.85 13.77
C VAL A 84 -1.22 8.03 14.55
N GLU A 85 -1.18 7.95 15.88
CA GLU A 85 -2.37 8.19 16.71
C GLU A 85 -2.87 9.64 16.59
N ALA A 86 -1.98 10.63 16.65
CA ALA A 86 -2.32 12.03 16.46
C ALA A 86 -2.93 12.31 15.08
N LEU A 87 -2.35 11.72 14.02
CA LEU A 87 -2.89 11.78 12.65
C LEU A 87 -4.32 11.24 12.61
N LEU A 88 -4.54 10.01 13.10
CA LEU A 88 -5.84 9.35 13.04
C LEU A 88 -6.90 10.11 13.84
N ARG A 89 -6.57 10.59 15.04
CA ARG A 89 -7.49 11.43 15.82
C ARG A 89 -7.87 12.70 15.06
N GLY A 90 -6.90 13.40 14.46
CA GLY A 90 -7.18 14.58 13.66
C GLY A 90 -8.04 14.28 12.41
N VAL A 91 -7.82 13.16 11.74
CA VAL A 91 -8.67 12.71 10.62
C VAL A 91 -10.08 12.41 11.11
N LEU A 92 -10.24 11.68 12.21
CA LEU A 92 -11.55 11.33 12.76
C LEU A 92 -12.31 12.55 13.27
N ASP A 93 -11.64 13.53 13.88
CA ASP A 93 -12.27 14.79 14.32
C ASP A 93 -12.84 15.60 13.13
N ARG A 94 -12.19 15.57 11.96
CA ARG A 94 -12.64 16.29 10.76
C ARG A 94 -13.67 15.51 9.94
N HIS A 95 -13.46 14.21 9.79
CA HIS A 95 -14.20 13.38 8.80
C HIS A 95 -15.06 12.28 9.44
N GLY A 96 -14.83 11.93 10.71
CA GLY A 96 -15.59 10.95 11.45
C GLY A 96 -15.35 9.48 11.05
N ARG A 97 -14.48 9.22 10.05
CA ARG A 97 -14.30 7.86 9.50
C ARG A 97 -12.95 7.65 8.83
N VAL A 98 -12.57 6.38 8.70
CA VAL A 98 -11.56 5.86 7.78
C VAL A 98 -12.13 4.57 7.19
N ASP A 99 -12.41 4.54 5.88
CA ASP A 99 -13.02 3.39 5.21
C ASP A 99 -12.00 2.46 4.57
N VAL A 100 -10.94 3.05 4.03
CA VAL A 100 -9.85 2.34 3.38
C VAL A 100 -8.53 2.81 3.97
N LEU A 101 -7.72 1.87 4.43
CA LEU A 101 -6.33 2.09 4.79
C LEU A 101 -5.44 1.42 3.76
N VAL A 102 -4.52 2.17 3.15
CA VAL A 102 -3.47 1.63 2.28
C VAL A 102 -2.12 1.72 3.00
N ASN A 103 -1.63 0.61 3.45
CA ASN A 103 -0.29 0.44 3.99
C ASN A 103 0.72 0.28 2.85
N ASN A 104 1.43 1.38 2.54
CA ASN A 104 2.42 1.39 1.48
C ASN A 104 3.75 2.02 1.92
N ALA A 105 3.88 2.50 3.17
CA ALA A 105 5.14 3.01 3.67
C ALA A 105 6.28 1.98 3.53
N TRP A 106 7.49 2.48 3.21
CA TRP A 106 8.64 1.65 2.93
C TRP A 106 9.93 2.30 3.41
N GLY A 107 10.80 1.54 4.07
CA GLY A 107 12.10 1.98 4.57
C GLY A 107 13.30 1.51 3.73
N GLY A 108 13.08 0.83 2.60
CA GLY A 108 14.16 0.23 1.82
C GLY A 108 15.02 1.22 1.03
N HIS A 109 14.66 2.50 1.00
CA HIS A 109 15.52 3.54 0.43
C HIS A 109 16.47 4.14 1.46
N ASP A 110 16.26 3.87 2.74
CA ASP A 110 17.18 4.24 3.79
C ASP A 110 18.37 3.24 3.71
N HIS A 111 19.59 3.72 3.62
CA HIS A 111 20.83 2.90 3.52
C HIS A 111 20.98 2.05 2.24
N HIS A 112 20.28 2.38 1.15
CA HIS A 112 20.34 1.59 -0.09
C HIS A 112 21.76 1.54 -0.70
N GLU A 113 22.55 2.61 -0.56
CA GLU A 113 23.91 2.70 -1.08
C GLU A 113 24.93 1.82 -0.30
N GLU A 114 24.53 1.33 0.87
CA GLU A 114 25.36 0.49 1.73
C GLU A 114 25.18 -1.02 1.45
N ALA A 115 24.30 -1.37 0.49
CA ALA A 115 23.84 -2.74 0.25
C ALA A 115 24.65 -3.55 -0.77
N ASP A 116 25.80 -3.05 -1.21
CA ASP A 116 26.64 -3.69 -2.24
C ASP A 116 27.61 -4.76 -1.67
N GLY A 117 27.18 -5.51 -0.65
CA GLY A 117 27.90 -6.68 -0.17
C GLY A 117 27.92 -7.79 -1.25
N GLU A 118 29.09 -8.40 -1.49
CA GLU A 118 29.23 -9.51 -2.45
C GLU A 118 28.58 -10.81 -1.94
N GLU A 119 28.49 -10.96 -0.62
CA GLU A 119 28.00 -12.18 0.02
C GLU A 119 26.88 -11.86 1.02
N VAL A 120 26.00 -12.81 1.28
CA VAL A 120 24.84 -12.61 2.19
C VAL A 120 25.22 -12.19 3.61
N TRP A 121 26.41 -12.56 4.08
CA TRP A 121 26.90 -12.14 5.40
C TRP A 121 27.54 -10.74 5.42
N ASP A 122 27.70 -10.09 4.28
CA ASP A 122 28.15 -8.71 4.14
C ASP A 122 26.98 -7.71 4.13
N GLU A 123 25.74 -8.22 4.13
CA GLU A 123 24.52 -7.41 4.15
C GLU A 123 24.45 -6.48 5.36
N PRO A 124 24.20 -5.16 5.18
CA PRO A 124 24.12 -4.21 6.28
C PRO A 124 22.95 -4.49 7.21
N MET A 125 23.22 -4.66 8.50
CA MET A 125 22.15 -4.89 9.51
C MET A 125 21.17 -3.73 9.57
N GLU A 126 21.63 -2.48 9.35
CA GLU A 126 20.79 -1.28 9.38
C GLU A 126 19.76 -1.28 8.24
N GLN A 127 20.08 -1.84 7.08
CA GLN A 127 19.14 -1.99 5.99
C GLN A 127 18.03 -2.99 6.31
N PHE A 128 18.37 -4.14 6.88
CA PHE A 128 17.37 -5.10 7.37
C PHE A 128 16.46 -4.45 8.40
N ARG A 129 17.02 -3.70 9.35
CA ARG A 129 16.26 -2.95 10.36
C ARG A 129 15.34 -1.90 9.73
N ALA A 130 15.86 -1.09 8.79
CA ALA A 130 15.08 -0.05 8.11
C ALA A 130 13.89 -0.64 7.31
N MET A 131 14.10 -1.76 6.62
CA MET A 131 13.03 -2.45 5.87
C MET A 131 11.97 -3.06 6.78
N LEU A 132 12.36 -3.66 7.91
CA LEU A 132 11.38 -4.19 8.86
C LEU A 132 10.60 -3.08 9.56
N LEU A 133 11.27 -2.02 10.03
CA LEU A 133 10.63 -0.90 10.71
C LEU A 133 9.75 -0.09 9.75
N GLY A 134 10.30 0.36 8.63
CA GLY A 134 9.56 1.15 7.64
C GLY A 134 8.56 0.33 6.81
N GLY A 135 8.62 -0.99 6.87
CA GLY A 135 7.70 -1.92 6.19
C GLY A 135 6.72 -2.58 7.14
N ALA A 136 7.06 -3.77 7.66
CA ALA A 136 6.10 -4.58 8.43
C ALA A 136 5.67 -3.94 9.76
N TYR A 137 6.58 -3.30 10.49
CA TYR A 137 6.24 -2.65 11.75
C TYR A 137 5.36 -1.42 11.56
N SER A 138 5.67 -0.54 10.60
CA SER A 138 4.85 0.64 10.30
C SER A 138 3.44 0.26 9.84
N ASP A 139 3.30 -0.80 9.04
CA ASP A 139 2.00 -1.35 8.64
C ASP A 139 1.21 -1.87 9.85
N TYR A 140 1.89 -2.58 10.76
CA TYR A 140 1.25 -3.08 11.98
C TYR A 140 0.76 -1.95 12.88
N VAL A 141 1.61 -0.95 13.16
CA VAL A 141 1.25 0.23 13.97
C VAL A 141 0.06 0.96 13.38
N THR A 142 0.13 1.28 12.08
CA THR A 142 -0.92 2.03 11.40
C THR A 142 -2.23 1.25 11.38
N THR A 143 -2.18 -0.04 11.06
CA THR A 143 -3.36 -0.91 11.05
C THR A 143 -3.98 -1.02 12.44
N LEU A 144 -3.18 -1.34 13.47
CA LEU A 144 -3.69 -1.54 14.82
C LEU A 144 -4.38 -0.28 15.37
N LEU A 145 -3.79 0.89 15.14
CA LEU A 145 -4.38 2.15 15.58
C LEU A 145 -5.64 2.51 14.76
N THR A 146 -5.65 2.25 13.45
CA THR A 146 -6.84 2.45 12.61
C THR A 146 -7.98 1.50 13.02
N LEU A 147 -7.66 0.23 13.32
CA LEU A 147 -8.65 -0.71 13.86
C LEU A 147 -9.21 -0.25 15.19
N ARG A 148 -8.35 0.19 16.10
CA ARG A 148 -8.75 0.63 17.45
C ARG A 148 -9.64 1.87 17.44
N LEU A 149 -9.29 2.86 16.62
CA LEU A 149 -9.90 4.18 16.65
C LEU A 149 -11.07 4.36 15.67
N ALA A 150 -11.06 3.65 14.54
CA ALA A 150 -12.02 3.82 13.44
C ALA A 150 -12.74 2.54 13.04
N MET A 151 -12.08 1.60 12.39
CA MET A 151 -12.72 0.46 11.73
C MET A 151 -13.33 -0.54 12.71
N GLY A 152 -12.69 -0.81 13.84
CA GLY A 152 -13.20 -1.73 14.87
C GLY A 152 -14.53 -1.26 15.48
N PRO A 153 -14.63 -0.01 15.99
CA PRO A 153 -15.91 0.55 16.44
C PRO A 153 -16.97 0.58 15.34
N ALA A 154 -16.60 0.90 14.11
CA ALA A 154 -17.54 0.94 12.97
C ALA A 154 -17.94 -0.46 12.47
N ARG A 155 -17.18 -1.51 12.81
CA ARG A 155 -17.30 -2.87 12.26
C ARG A 155 -17.36 -2.89 10.73
N SER A 156 -16.53 -2.06 10.13
CA SER A 156 -16.47 -1.86 8.68
C SER A 156 -15.13 -1.25 8.29
N GLY A 157 -14.58 -1.66 7.17
CA GLY A 157 -13.36 -1.10 6.61
C GLY A 157 -12.60 -2.08 5.73
N LEU A 158 -11.61 -1.55 5.02
CA LEU A 158 -10.71 -2.31 4.18
C LEU A 158 -9.27 -1.87 4.43
N VAL A 159 -8.41 -2.82 4.79
CA VAL A 159 -6.96 -2.62 4.87
C VAL A 159 -6.31 -3.26 3.65
N LEU A 160 -5.64 -2.46 2.85
CA LEU A 160 -4.81 -2.90 1.73
C LEU A 160 -3.33 -2.74 2.12
N THR A 161 -2.53 -3.76 1.86
CA THR A 161 -1.10 -3.73 2.17
C THR A 161 -0.29 -4.02 0.92
N THR A 162 0.59 -3.12 0.53
CA THR A 162 1.49 -3.36 -0.62
C THR A 162 2.61 -4.31 -0.21
N THR A 163 2.79 -5.36 -0.99
CA THR A 163 3.75 -6.41 -0.68
C THR A 163 4.46 -6.93 -1.93
N TRP A 164 5.18 -7.99 -1.75
CA TRP A 164 5.78 -8.80 -2.79
C TRP A 164 5.83 -10.24 -2.34
N HIS A 165 5.75 -11.16 -3.26
CA HIS A 165 6.12 -12.56 -3.06
C HIS A 165 6.53 -13.18 -4.39
N THR A 166 7.40 -14.17 -4.34
CA THR A 166 7.79 -14.97 -5.49
C THR A 166 8.08 -16.40 -5.04
N PRO A 167 7.79 -17.43 -5.87
CA PRO A 167 8.25 -18.78 -5.64
C PRO A 167 9.72 -19.00 -6.07
N GLU A 168 10.32 -18.02 -6.75
CA GLU A 168 11.71 -18.07 -7.18
C GLU A 168 12.64 -17.84 -5.99
N PRO A 169 13.88 -18.32 -6.04
CA PRO A 169 14.84 -18.04 -4.99
C PRO A 169 14.95 -16.54 -4.73
N PRO A 170 14.90 -16.09 -3.47
CA PRO A 170 15.00 -14.68 -3.15
C PRO A 170 16.38 -14.15 -3.49
N ALA A 171 16.42 -12.98 -4.12
CA ALA A 171 17.68 -12.31 -4.44
C ALA A 171 18.22 -11.46 -3.28
N TRP A 172 17.38 -11.11 -2.31
CA TRP A 172 17.72 -10.13 -1.27
C TRP A 172 17.02 -10.40 0.05
N VAL A 173 17.77 -10.92 1.02
CA VAL A 173 17.24 -11.41 2.30
C VAL A 173 16.49 -10.35 3.11
N PRO A 174 16.97 -9.09 3.29
CA PRO A 174 16.24 -8.05 4.02
C PRO A 174 14.87 -7.76 3.42
N TYR A 175 14.81 -7.64 2.10
CA TYR A 175 13.59 -7.36 1.36
C TYR A 175 12.56 -8.49 1.51
N GLU A 176 12.95 -9.70 1.20
CA GLU A 176 12.08 -10.88 1.27
C GLU A 176 11.55 -11.11 2.68
N SER A 177 12.41 -10.97 3.70
CA SER A 177 12.02 -11.11 5.09
C SER A 177 10.98 -10.08 5.50
N SER A 178 11.15 -8.82 5.09
CA SER A 178 10.17 -7.75 5.38
C SER A 178 8.83 -8.01 4.67
N LYS A 179 8.85 -8.42 3.40
CA LYS A 179 7.64 -8.74 2.63
C LYS A 179 6.92 -9.98 3.17
N ALA A 180 7.67 -11.02 3.53
CA ALA A 180 7.10 -12.22 4.17
C ALA A 180 6.43 -11.90 5.52
N ALA A 181 7.00 -11.00 6.32
CA ALA A 181 6.39 -10.53 7.55
C ALA A 181 5.05 -9.81 7.30
N LYS A 182 4.97 -8.93 6.27
CA LYS A 182 3.73 -8.27 5.85
C LYS A 182 2.67 -9.29 5.39
N ASN A 183 3.06 -10.28 4.59
CA ASN A 183 2.18 -11.32 4.10
C ASN A 183 1.58 -12.14 5.27
N ARG A 184 2.40 -12.50 6.26
CA ARG A 184 1.93 -13.22 7.44
C ARG A 184 1.03 -12.37 8.33
N LEU A 185 1.32 -11.08 8.46
CA LEU A 185 0.48 -10.13 9.18
C LEU A 185 -0.92 -10.03 8.56
N VAL A 186 -1.02 -9.88 7.24
CA VAL A 186 -2.30 -9.83 6.50
C VAL A 186 -3.11 -11.11 6.73
N TYR A 187 -2.48 -12.29 6.65
CA TYR A 187 -3.14 -13.56 6.91
C TYR A 187 -3.72 -13.62 8.34
N ALA A 188 -2.92 -13.25 9.35
CA ALA A 188 -3.33 -13.29 10.74
C ALA A 188 -4.46 -12.30 11.04
N LEU A 189 -4.35 -11.06 10.54
CA LEU A 189 -5.41 -10.05 10.70
C LEU A 189 -6.68 -10.46 9.95
N GLY A 190 -6.57 -11.01 8.74
CA GLY A 190 -7.71 -11.51 7.98
C GLY A 190 -8.47 -12.57 8.76
N TYR A 191 -7.77 -13.51 9.42
CA TYR A 191 -8.39 -14.51 10.28
C TYR A 191 -9.19 -13.88 11.44
N HIS A 192 -8.63 -12.91 12.15
CA HIS A 192 -9.28 -12.30 13.32
C HIS A 192 -10.38 -11.28 12.97
N LEU A 193 -10.42 -10.79 11.73
CA LEU A 193 -11.31 -9.69 11.32
C LEU A 193 -12.43 -10.11 10.34
N GLN A 194 -12.39 -11.33 9.81
CA GLN A 194 -13.33 -11.79 8.78
C GLN A 194 -14.81 -11.75 9.23
N ASP A 195 -15.09 -11.97 10.52
CA ASP A 195 -16.43 -11.92 11.11
C ASP A 195 -16.83 -10.52 11.62
N LYS A 196 -15.94 -9.54 11.44
CA LYS A 196 -16.11 -8.16 11.95
C LYS A 196 -16.45 -7.16 10.85
N GLY A 197 -16.63 -7.62 9.61
CA GLY A 197 -16.91 -6.75 8.48
C GLY A 197 -15.70 -5.92 8.03
N ILE A 198 -14.47 -6.34 8.37
CA ILE A 198 -13.24 -5.64 8.02
C ILE A 198 -12.38 -6.56 7.15
N GLY A 199 -12.16 -6.14 5.89
CA GLY A 199 -11.30 -6.84 4.95
C GLY A 199 -9.83 -6.48 5.14
N VAL A 200 -8.92 -7.45 4.93
CA VAL A 200 -7.47 -7.22 4.97
C VAL A 200 -6.84 -7.98 3.81
N VAL A 201 -6.27 -7.26 2.84
CA VAL A 201 -5.74 -7.85 1.61
C VAL A 201 -4.33 -7.34 1.35
N ALA A 202 -3.41 -8.24 1.04
CA ALA A 202 -2.10 -7.88 0.52
C ALA A 202 -2.13 -7.87 -1.01
N VAL A 203 -1.65 -6.78 -1.60
CA VAL A 203 -1.59 -6.58 -3.05
C VAL A 203 -0.13 -6.60 -3.47
N ALA A 204 0.23 -7.52 -4.36
CA ALA A 204 1.58 -7.74 -4.86
C ALA A 204 1.68 -7.24 -6.30
N PRO A 205 2.24 -6.04 -6.55
CA PRO A 205 2.49 -5.56 -7.91
C PRO A 205 3.67 -6.30 -8.56
N GLY A 206 3.75 -6.23 -9.87
CA GLY A 206 4.94 -6.60 -10.63
C GLY A 206 6.08 -5.58 -10.46
N TRP A 207 7.05 -5.62 -11.36
CA TRP A 207 8.11 -4.62 -11.39
C TRP A 207 7.56 -3.30 -11.92
N MET A 208 7.48 -2.28 -11.05
CA MET A 208 6.83 -1.01 -11.37
C MET A 208 7.82 0.03 -11.92
N ARG A 209 7.41 0.73 -12.97
CA ARG A 209 8.10 1.89 -13.52
C ARG A 209 7.74 3.13 -12.73
N THR A 210 8.35 3.28 -11.54
CA THR A 210 8.19 4.46 -10.69
C THR A 210 9.05 5.62 -11.18
N GLU A 211 8.81 6.85 -10.67
CA GLU A 211 9.58 8.05 -10.99
C GLU A 211 11.08 7.86 -10.71
N LEU A 212 11.44 7.16 -9.62
CA LEU A 212 12.84 6.85 -9.30
C LEU A 212 13.44 5.84 -10.31
N MET A 213 12.66 4.84 -10.73
CA MET A 213 13.11 3.90 -11.76
C MET A 213 13.34 4.62 -13.09
N GLU A 214 12.45 5.53 -13.48
CA GLU A 214 12.60 6.31 -14.72
C GLU A 214 13.80 7.27 -14.66
N ALA A 215 14.11 7.80 -13.48
CA ALA A 215 15.25 8.72 -13.32
C ALA A 215 16.62 8.00 -13.32
N HIS A 216 16.69 6.76 -12.82
CA HIS A 216 17.97 6.08 -12.55
C HIS A 216 18.21 4.82 -13.39
N VAL A 217 17.21 4.31 -14.09
CA VAL A 217 17.32 3.09 -14.90
C VAL A 217 17.09 3.39 -16.38
N ALA A 218 17.98 2.88 -17.24
CA ALA A 218 17.89 3.12 -18.68
C ALA A 218 16.54 2.60 -19.24
N PRO A 219 15.86 3.37 -20.12
CA PRO A 219 14.55 3.02 -20.65
C PRO A 219 14.48 1.63 -21.30
N GLU A 220 15.57 1.16 -21.93
CA GLU A 220 15.66 -0.14 -22.58
C GLU A 220 15.60 -1.31 -21.59
N VAL A 221 15.99 -1.06 -20.33
CA VAL A 221 15.90 -2.06 -19.24
C VAL A 221 14.46 -2.20 -18.77
N LEU A 222 13.73 -1.09 -18.75
CA LEU A 222 12.34 -1.02 -18.27
C LEU A 222 11.32 -1.47 -19.33
N ALA A 223 11.63 -1.26 -20.61
CA ALA A 223 10.69 -1.49 -21.71
C ALA A 223 10.18 -2.93 -21.76
N GLY A 224 8.86 -3.09 -21.78
CA GLY A 224 8.17 -4.38 -21.86
C GLY A 224 8.34 -5.32 -20.67
N LYS A 225 8.95 -4.83 -19.56
CA LYS A 225 9.17 -5.63 -18.35
C LYS A 225 8.49 -5.03 -17.11
N THR A 226 8.06 -3.79 -17.21
CA THR A 226 7.51 -3.04 -16.08
C THR A 226 6.08 -2.62 -16.34
N GLU A 227 5.30 -2.56 -15.27
CA GLU A 227 3.96 -1.97 -15.24
C GLU A 227 4.01 -0.56 -14.66
N SER A 228 2.99 0.27 -14.91
CA SER A 228 2.88 1.55 -14.23
C SER A 228 2.41 1.38 -12.79
N PRO A 229 2.81 2.24 -11.85
CA PRO A 229 2.25 2.23 -10.50
C PRO A 229 0.73 2.48 -10.48
N HIS A 230 0.19 3.09 -11.53
CA HIS A 230 -1.24 3.35 -11.68
C HIS A 230 -2.07 2.09 -11.87
N LEU A 231 -1.52 1.04 -12.51
CA LEU A 231 -2.23 -0.24 -12.62
C LEU A 231 -2.58 -0.78 -11.23
N ALA A 232 -1.60 -0.87 -10.34
CA ALA A 232 -1.83 -1.31 -8.97
C ALA A 232 -2.77 -0.36 -8.20
N GLY A 233 -2.67 0.96 -8.43
CA GLY A 233 -3.58 1.96 -7.87
C GLY A 233 -5.03 1.73 -8.30
N ARG A 234 -5.29 1.50 -9.59
CA ARG A 234 -6.61 1.18 -10.15
C ARG A 234 -7.18 -0.11 -9.58
N VAL A 235 -6.34 -1.14 -9.46
CA VAL A 235 -6.71 -2.42 -8.84
C VAL A 235 -7.11 -2.22 -7.38
N MET A 236 -6.36 -1.42 -6.61
CA MET A 236 -6.71 -1.10 -5.23
C MET A 236 -8.00 -0.29 -5.11
N ALA A 237 -8.26 0.61 -6.06
CA ALA A 237 -9.52 1.34 -6.12
C ALA A 237 -10.70 0.41 -6.44
N ALA A 238 -10.53 -0.56 -7.33
CA ALA A 238 -11.54 -1.58 -7.63
C ALA A 238 -11.81 -2.49 -6.43
N LEU A 239 -10.76 -2.96 -5.73
CA LEU A 239 -10.91 -3.70 -4.46
C LEU A 239 -11.69 -2.89 -3.42
N ALA A 240 -11.39 -1.60 -3.29
CA ALA A 240 -12.08 -0.73 -2.36
C ALA A 240 -13.56 -0.52 -2.72
N ALA A 241 -13.91 -0.61 -4.00
CA ALA A 241 -15.29 -0.50 -4.51
C ALA A 241 -16.05 -1.83 -4.51
N ASP A 242 -15.37 -2.97 -4.41
CA ASP A 242 -15.97 -4.29 -4.52
C ASP A 242 -16.83 -4.64 -3.28
N PRO A 243 -18.16 -4.84 -3.43
CA PRO A 243 -19.01 -5.25 -2.32
C PRO A 243 -18.67 -6.65 -1.79
N GLU A 244 -17.99 -7.48 -2.59
CA GLU A 244 -17.59 -8.83 -2.23
C GLU A 244 -16.09 -8.94 -1.87
N VAL A 245 -15.45 -7.82 -1.54
CA VAL A 245 -14.01 -7.76 -1.22
C VAL A 245 -13.58 -8.74 -0.13
N MET A 246 -14.49 -9.14 0.74
CA MET A 246 -14.22 -10.09 1.82
C MET A 246 -13.72 -11.46 1.32
N ARG A 247 -14.00 -11.84 0.06
CA ARG A 247 -13.48 -13.08 -0.54
C ARG A 247 -11.94 -13.08 -0.65
N TRP A 248 -11.31 -11.89 -0.66
CA TRP A 248 -9.87 -11.71 -0.74
C TRP A 248 -9.21 -11.56 0.64
N THR A 249 -9.99 -11.48 1.72
CA THR A 249 -9.43 -11.21 3.05
C THR A 249 -8.43 -12.28 3.49
N GLY A 250 -7.32 -11.84 4.08
CA GLY A 250 -6.23 -12.70 4.52
C GLY A 250 -5.34 -13.25 3.41
N GLN A 251 -5.54 -12.83 2.16
CA GLN A 251 -4.79 -13.32 1.00
C GLN A 251 -3.73 -12.32 0.54
N VAL A 252 -2.71 -12.86 -0.12
CA VAL A 252 -1.77 -12.12 -0.96
C VAL A 252 -2.20 -12.34 -2.39
N VAL A 253 -2.57 -11.28 -3.09
CA VAL A 253 -3.10 -11.33 -4.45
C VAL A 253 -2.22 -10.50 -5.38
N ASP A 254 -1.89 -11.08 -6.52
CA ASP A 254 -1.10 -10.45 -7.54
C ASP A 254 -1.92 -9.38 -8.28
N VAL A 255 -1.30 -8.23 -8.58
CA VAL A 255 -1.94 -7.13 -9.32
C VAL A 255 -2.45 -7.60 -10.68
N GLY A 256 -1.70 -8.42 -11.41
CA GLY A 256 -2.15 -8.96 -12.70
C GLY A 256 -3.36 -9.88 -12.56
N GLU A 257 -3.44 -10.73 -11.51
CA GLU A 257 -4.64 -11.55 -11.25
C GLU A 257 -5.88 -10.68 -10.98
N LEU A 258 -5.71 -9.62 -10.18
CA LEU A 258 -6.79 -8.68 -9.90
C LEU A 258 -7.15 -7.82 -11.11
N ALA A 259 -6.16 -7.43 -11.92
CA ALA A 259 -6.39 -6.70 -13.17
C ALA A 259 -7.21 -7.53 -14.17
N ASP A 260 -6.92 -8.82 -14.29
CA ASP A 260 -7.72 -9.76 -15.09
C ASP A 260 -9.14 -9.90 -14.52
N HIS A 261 -9.27 -10.02 -13.18
CA HIS A 261 -10.57 -10.19 -12.53
C HIS A 261 -11.48 -8.97 -12.67
N TYR A 262 -10.92 -7.74 -12.55
CA TYR A 262 -11.67 -6.48 -12.67
C TYR A 262 -11.65 -5.87 -14.07
N GLU A 263 -11.03 -6.53 -15.05
CA GLU A 263 -10.88 -6.08 -16.44
C GLU A 263 -10.20 -4.70 -16.54
N ILE A 264 -9.13 -4.50 -15.77
CA ILE A 264 -8.38 -3.24 -15.68
C ILE A 264 -7.12 -3.31 -16.54
N ASP A 265 -6.95 -2.35 -17.43
CA ASP A 265 -5.74 -2.17 -18.23
C ASP A 265 -4.81 -1.11 -17.62
N ASP A 266 -3.51 -1.21 -17.90
CA ASP A 266 -2.52 -0.20 -17.56
C ASP A 266 -2.70 1.08 -18.40
N LEU A 267 -1.93 2.12 -18.14
CA LEU A 267 -1.98 3.42 -18.83
C LEU A 267 -1.73 3.30 -20.34
N ASP A 268 -0.93 2.34 -20.75
CA ASP A 268 -0.61 2.08 -22.16
C ASP A 268 -1.59 1.11 -22.87
N GLY A 269 -2.65 0.69 -22.17
CA GLY A 269 -3.64 -0.25 -22.65
C GLY A 269 -3.23 -1.71 -22.60
N THR A 270 -2.05 -2.02 -22.04
CA THR A 270 -1.66 -3.41 -21.77
C THR A 270 -2.30 -3.91 -20.46
N ARG A 271 -2.46 -5.25 -20.38
CA ARG A 271 -2.85 -5.91 -19.14
C ARG A 271 -1.80 -6.95 -18.80
N PRO A 272 -0.87 -6.62 -17.89
CA PRO A 272 0.10 -7.60 -17.43
C PRO A 272 -0.63 -8.76 -16.77
N HIS A 273 -0.41 -9.96 -17.27
CA HIS A 273 -0.97 -11.16 -16.65
C HIS A 273 -0.22 -11.46 -15.34
N GLY A 274 -0.97 -11.66 -14.27
CA GLY A 274 -0.43 -12.00 -12.98
C GLY A 274 0.31 -13.34 -13.00
N ASN A 275 1.13 -13.54 -11.99
CA ASN A 275 1.74 -14.84 -11.70
C ASN A 275 0.72 -15.84 -11.14
N ALA A 276 -0.53 -15.75 -11.59
CA ALA A 276 -1.66 -16.54 -11.11
C ALA A 276 -1.29 -18.02 -10.96
N GLY A 277 -1.42 -18.52 -9.75
CA GLY A 277 -1.17 -19.92 -9.42
C GLY A 277 0.23 -20.25 -8.93
N ARG A 278 1.18 -19.31 -8.88
CA ARG A 278 2.54 -19.58 -8.40
C ARG A 278 2.67 -19.60 -6.88
N TYR A 279 1.89 -18.80 -6.17
CA TYR A 279 1.84 -18.83 -4.71
C TYR A 279 0.45 -18.46 -4.21
N ARG A 280 -0.24 -19.41 -3.60
CA ARG A 280 -1.45 -19.14 -2.80
C ARG A 280 -1.17 -19.58 -1.38
N PRO A 281 -1.13 -18.67 -0.39
CA PRO A 281 -1.22 -19.08 1.00
C PRO A 281 -2.51 -19.89 1.18
N SER A 282 -2.52 -20.81 2.14
CA SER A 282 -3.74 -21.55 2.47
C SER A 282 -4.88 -20.55 2.74
N PRO A 283 -6.10 -20.79 2.26
CA PRO A 283 -7.23 -19.93 2.56
C PRO A 283 -7.36 -19.74 4.07
N VAL A 284 -7.77 -18.56 4.50
CA VAL A 284 -8.01 -18.28 5.91
C VAL A 284 -9.10 -19.25 6.39
N PRO A 285 -8.83 -20.08 7.41
CA PRO A 285 -9.83 -20.99 7.92
C PRO A 285 -10.99 -20.21 8.55
N PRO A 286 -12.21 -20.76 8.59
CA PRO A 286 -13.32 -20.14 9.29
C PRO A 286 -12.99 -19.94 10.78
N PRO A 287 -13.57 -18.95 11.44
CA PRO A 287 -13.40 -18.74 12.88
C PRO A 287 -13.76 -20.00 13.66
N LEU A 288 -13.01 -20.28 14.71
CA LEU A 288 -13.36 -21.41 15.59
C LEU A 288 -14.70 -21.16 16.28
N PRO A 289 -15.60 -22.17 16.38
CA PRO A 289 -16.84 -22.02 17.10
C PRO A 289 -16.60 -21.62 18.56
N GLY A 290 -17.11 -20.47 18.98
CA GLY A 290 -17.03 -19.99 20.37
C GLY A 290 -16.00 -18.90 20.68
N GLU A 291 -15.21 -18.41 19.73
CA GLU A 291 -14.25 -17.33 19.95
C GLU A 291 -14.82 -15.92 19.62
N GLY A 292 -16.10 -15.79 19.37
CA GLY A 292 -16.82 -14.54 19.17
C GLY A 292 -17.41 -14.04 20.49
N GLY A 293 -16.62 -13.33 21.26
CA GLY A 293 -17.03 -12.65 22.46
C GLY A 293 -16.51 -11.21 22.49
#